data_48f771b273f450620056840f7a333582
#
_entry.id   48f771b273f450620056840f7a333582
#
_cell.length_a   1.000
_cell.length_b   1.000
_cell.length_c   1.000
_cell.angle_alpha   90.00
_cell.angle_beta   90.00
_cell.angle_gamma   90.00
#
_symmetry.space_group_name_H-M   'P 1'
#
loop_
_entity.id
_entity.type
_entity.pdbx_description
1 polymer ?
#
loop_
_entity_poly.entity_id
_entity_poly.type
_entity_poly.pdbx_seq_one_letter_code
_entity_poly.pdbx_strand_id
1 'polypeptide(L)'
;MKKRLRIIIPIAAIVLAVIAWNHLFKKDGGTGRIQLSGNIDVTQVDLAFKVPGRLSRRLVDEGDRVGQGQRLAVLDDTDQQLQWQKASADVDYASSVLAELSAGSRPEEIKRAQARVSQARFALSELQSGSRLQEVAEAEADLHRAVADERTALSQLELARADFTRYESVFKDGGISRQAFDTYRAQRVAAQNAAAVAASRRQAAIQRLSLRREGSRREQVSQARAALDQTEADFALIKSGPRQEAIDQARARKAAAQAGLAIARHQLAETELFGPFDGVVLSTSAEPGAYLNLGTTVLTVGDIQGVWLRAFIDETDLGRIRLGQPAIVTIDAYPDRRWKGRISFISSEAEFTPRSVQTFEERTNLVYRIKVQLDNPDGVLKPGMPADAVIEAAP
;
A
#
# COMPACT_ATOMS: atom_id res chain seq x y z
N MET A 1 84.24 6.36 -84.71
CA MET A 1 82.82 6.39 -84.27
C MET A 1 82.21 5.07 -83.78
N LYS A 2 82.83 3.91 -84.02
CA LYS A 2 82.19 2.61 -83.61
C LYS A 2 82.39 2.16 -82.15
N LYS A 3 83.22 2.80 -81.30
CA LYS A 3 83.36 2.47 -79.88
C LYS A 3 82.37 3.10 -78.90
N ARG A 4 81.75 4.22 -79.25
CA ARG A 4 80.74 4.92 -78.40
C ARG A 4 79.35 4.26 -78.50
N LEU A 5 79.04 3.60 -79.61
CA LEU A 5 77.74 2.95 -79.83
C LEU A 5 77.54 1.68 -78.97
N ARG A 6 78.72 1.00 -78.61
CA ARG A 6 78.68 -0.24 -77.76
C ARG A 6 78.39 -0.01 -76.28
N ILE A 7 78.44 1.26 -75.80
CA ILE A 7 78.15 1.62 -74.41
C ILE A 7 76.77 2.21 -74.31
N ILE A 8 76.23 2.84 -75.36
CA ILE A 8 74.90 3.49 -75.35
C ILE A 8 73.75 2.45 -75.42
N ILE A 9 73.95 1.34 -76.11
CA ILE A 9 72.97 0.28 -76.27
C ILE A 9 72.64 -0.42 -74.92
N PRO A 10 73.58 -0.83 -74.07
CA PRO A 10 73.25 -1.44 -72.81
C PRO A 10 72.65 -0.48 -71.80
N ILE A 11 73.01 0.83 -71.85
CA ILE A 11 72.43 1.84 -70.99
C ILE A 11 70.98 2.10 -71.39
N ALA A 12 70.67 2.17 -72.69
CA ALA A 12 69.30 2.31 -73.17
C ALA A 12 68.40 1.08 -72.80
N ALA A 13 68.99 -0.12 -72.87
CA ALA A 13 68.32 -1.34 -72.46
C ALA A 13 68.02 -1.39 -70.94
N ILE A 14 68.94 -0.91 -70.10
CA ILE A 14 68.74 -0.79 -68.66
C ILE A 14 67.70 0.22 -68.33
N VAL A 15 67.66 1.40 -68.98
CA VAL A 15 66.64 2.44 -68.82
C VAL A 15 65.24 1.93 -69.25
N LEU A 16 65.19 1.22 -70.38
CA LEU A 16 63.94 0.57 -70.84
C LEU A 16 63.50 -0.53 -69.87
N ALA A 17 64.42 -1.32 -69.35
CA ALA A 17 64.08 -2.34 -68.36
C ALA A 17 63.57 -1.74 -67.01
N VAL A 18 64.18 -0.62 -66.57
CA VAL A 18 63.72 0.13 -65.39
C VAL A 18 62.38 0.77 -65.61
N ILE A 19 62.10 1.34 -66.82
CA ILE A 19 60.81 1.89 -67.19
C ILE A 19 59.78 0.79 -67.30
N ALA A 20 60.12 -0.36 -67.93
CA ALA A 20 59.22 -1.54 -67.98
C ALA A 20 58.99 -2.13 -66.60
N TRP A 21 60.04 -2.20 -65.76
CA TRP A 21 59.87 -2.62 -64.35
C TRP A 21 58.97 -1.67 -63.58
N ASN A 22 59.17 -0.37 -63.69
CA ASN A 22 58.32 0.62 -63.01
C ASN A 22 56.88 0.64 -63.57
N HIS A 23 56.66 0.24 -64.85
CA HIS A 23 55.31 0.10 -65.42
C HIS A 23 54.64 -1.24 -65.07
N LEU A 24 55.40 -2.34 -64.95
CA LEU A 24 54.95 -3.67 -64.59
C LEU A 24 54.75 -3.85 -63.08
N PHE A 25 55.47 -3.10 -62.24
CA PHE A 25 55.38 -3.09 -60.79
C PHE A 25 54.78 -1.82 -60.22
N LYS A 26 54.18 -0.93 -61.07
CA LYS A 26 53.21 0.03 -60.50
C LYS A 26 52.09 -0.75 -59.94
N LYS A 27 52.10 -0.96 -58.60
CA LYS A 27 50.94 -1.36 -57.86
C LYS A 27 49.74 -0.55 -58.41
N ASP A 28 48.77 -1.24 -58.96
CA ASP A 28 47.48 -0.63 -59.36
C ASP A 28 47.05 0.30 -58.25
N GLY A 29 47.22 1.59 -58.52
CA GLY A 29 46.61 2.65 -57.70
C GLY A 29 45.11 2.50 -57.81
N GLY A 30 44.55 1.97 -56.77
CA GLY A 30 43.18 1.63 -56.50
C GLY A 30 42.15 1.89 -57.56
N THR A 31 41.66 0.87 -58.19
CA THR A 31 40.25 0.83 -58.62
C THR A 31 39.43 1.41 -57.46
N GLY A 32 38.55 2.41 -57.64
CA GLY A 32 37.81 3.07 -56.59
C GLY A 32 36.91 2.18 -55.70
N ARG A 33 37.46 1.00 -55.33
CA ARG A 33 36.85 -0.04 -54.49
C ARG A 33 37.69 -0.25 -53.25
N ILE A 34 37.08 -0.11 -52.11
CA ILE A 34 37.68 -0.37 -50.80
C ILE A 34 37.23 -1.78 -50.37
N GLN A 35 38.22 -2.65 -50.08
CA GLN A 35 37.94 -3.99 -49.54
C GLN A 35 38.17 -3.97 -48.04
N LEU A 36 37.25 -4.52 -47.30
CA LEU A 36 37.23 -4.60 -45.86
C LEU A 36 36.97 -6.05 -45.44
N SER A 37 37.73 -6.52 -44.49
CA SER A 37 37.53 -7.85 -43.90
C SER A 37 37.05 -7.70 -42.47
N GLY A 38 36.19 -8.61 -42.06
CA GLY A 38 35.64 -8.62 -40.71
C GLY A 38 34.86 -9.87 -40.39
N ASN A 39 34.04 -9.80 -39.36
CA ASN A 39 33.19 -10.90 -38.95
C ASN A 39 31.73 -10.46 -38.87
N ILE A 40 30.83 -11.38 -39.19
CA ILE A 40 29.38 -11.20 -38.96
C ILE A 40 29.15 -11.16 -37.44
N ASP A 41 28.38 -10.19 -37.01
CA ASP A 41 27.98 -9.98 -35.63
C ASP A 41 26.48 -9.81 -35.54
N VAL A 42 25.92 -10.01 -34.34
CA VAL A 42 24.47 -9.91 -34.08
C VAL A 42 24.21 -9.17 -32.77
N THR A 43 23.01 -8.63 -32.63
CA THR A 43 22.58 -8.17 -31.31
C THR A 43 22.35 -9.39 -30.44
N GLN A 44 23.07 -9.48 -29.34
CA GLN A 44 22.90 -10.56 -28.37
C GLN A 44 22.60 -10.02 -27.00
N VAL A 45 21.81 -10.76 -26.23
CA VAL A 45 21.45 -10.43 -24.85
C VAL A 45 21.68 -11.66 -23.98
N ASP A 46 22.44 -11.43 -22.92
CA ASP A 46 22.64 -12.42 -21.87
C ASP A 46 21.47 -12.38 -20.91
N LEU A 47 20.74 -13.47 -20.80
CA LEU A 47 19.57 -13.59 -19.97
C LEU A 47 19.92 -14.19 -18.62
N ALA A 48 19.50 -13.52 -17.57
CA ALA A 48 19.72 -13.89 -16.18
C ALA A 48 18.43 -13.70 -15.36
N PHE A 49 18.28 -14.50 -14.30
CA PHE A 49 17.19 -14.29 -13.35
C PHE A 49 17.46 -13.08 -12.45
N LYS A 50 16.40 -12.38 -12.06
CA LYS A 50 16.45 -11.27 -11.10
C LYS A 50 16.26 -11.73 -9.64
N VAL A 51 16.09 -13.03 -9.42
CA VAL A 51 16.01 -13.66 -8.10
C VAL A 51 16.95 -14.86 -8.07
N PRO A 52 17.62 -15.13 -6.95
CA PRO A 52 18.45 -16.32 -6.83
C PRO A 52 17.58 -17.57 -6.65
N GLY A 53 18.07 -18.70 -7.10
CA GLY A 53 17.37 -19.97 -6.94
C GLY A 53 18.03 -21.12 -7.69
N ARG A 54 17.49 -22.33 -7.50
CA ARG A 54 17.92 -23.50 -8.25
C ARG A 54 17.19 -23.51 -9.59
N LEU A 55 17.93 -23.70 -10.69
CA LEU A 55 17.34 -23.91 -12.00
C LEU A 55 16.58 -25.26 -12.02
N SER A 56 15.26 -25.18 -12.11
CA SER A 56 14.39 -26.37 -12.14
C SER A 56 14.39 -26.99 -13.53
N ARG A 57 14.15 -26.17 -14.55
CA ARG A 57 14.08 -26.62 -15.95
C ARG A 57 14.56 -25.54 -16.88
N ARG A 58 15.29 -25.95 -17.91
CA ARG A 58 15.55 -25.18 -19.12
C ARG A 58 14.64 -25.77 -20.21
N LEU A 59 13.92 -24.94 -20.93
CA LEU A 59 12.90 -25.34 -21.90
C LEU A 59 13.41 -25.24 -23.36
N VAL A 60 14.60 -24.70 -23.54
CA VAL A 60 15.23 -24.47 -24.85
C VAL A 60 16.70 -24.86 -24.81
N ASP A 61 17.23 -25.30 -25.92
CA ASP A 61 18.62 -25.67 -26.10
C ASP A 61 19.31 -24.76 -27.13
N GLU A 62 20.65 -24.89 -27.23
CA GLU A 62 21.47 -24.14 -28.21
C GLU A 62 20.99 -24.40 -29.63
N GLY A 63 20.78 -23.33 -30.39
CA GLY A 63 20.27 -23.40 -31.75
C GLY A 63 18.77 -23.32 -31.87
N ASP A 64 18.01 -23.40 -30.77
CA ASP A 64 16.55 -23.29 -30.80
C ASP A 64 16.11 -21.88 -31.14
N ARG A 65 15.03 -21.75 -31.89
CA ARG A 65 14.36 -20.48 -32.13
C ARG A 65 13.46 -20.15 -30.96
N VAL A 66 13.53 -18.92 -30.52
CA VAL A 66 12.75 -18.39 -29.41
C VAL A 66 11.97 -17.15 -29.82
N GLY A 67 10.76 -17.03 -29.33
CA GLY A 67 9.88 -15.88 -29.57
C GLY A 67 9.88 -14.88 -28.41
N GLN A 68 9.50 -13.64 -28.68
CA GLN A 68 9.25 -12.65 -27.67
C GLN A 68 8.17 -13.12 -26.68
N GLY A 69 8.45 -13.07 -25.37
CA GLY A 69 7.55 -13.53 -24.33
C GLY A 69 7.44 -15.06 -24.19
N GLN A 70 8.20 -15.84 -24.95
CA GLN A 70 8.29 -17.28 -24.76
C GLN A 70 9.06 -17.59 -23.47
N ARG A 71 8.54 -18.52 -22.65
CA ARG A 71 9.21 -18.99 -21.45
C ARG A 71 10.39 -19.90 -21.80
N LEU A 72 11.59 -19.54 -21.34
CA LEU A 72 12.84 -20.19 -21.70
C LEU A 72 13.40 -21.07 -20.58
N ALA A 73 13.27 -20.62 -19.34
CA ALA A 73 13.76 -21.34 -18.16
C ALA A 73 12.89 -21.02 -16.94
N VAL A 74 12.94 -21.90 -15.93
CA VAL A 74 12.17 -21.78 -14.69
C VAL A 74 13.05 -22.20 -13.52
N LEU A 75 13.05 -21.38 -12.46
CA LEU A 75 13.62 -21.75 -11.15
C LEU A 75 12.66 -22.64 -10.36
N ASP A 76 13.17 -23.25 -9.31
CA ASP A 76 12.33 -23.81 -8.24
C ASP A 76 11.70 -22.64 -7.47
N ASP A 77 10.40 -22.52 -7.58
CA ASP A 77 9.61 -21.39 -7.09
C ASP A 77 8.91 -21.69 -5.75
N THR A 78 9.23 -22.83 -5.12
CA THR A 78 8.57 -23.30 -3.89
C THR A 78 8.60 -22.24 -2.78
N ASP A 79 9.75 -21.64 -2.53
CA ASP A 79 9.92 -20.62 -1.48
C ASP A 79 9.14 -19.34 -1.82
N GLN A 80 9.14 -18.92 -3.09
CA GLN A 80 8.43 -17.74 -3.56
C GLN A 80 6.91 -17.95 -3.52
N GLN A 81 6.43 -19.15 -3.82
CA GLN A 81 5.02 -19.51 -3.66
C GLN A 81 4.57 -19.45 -2.20
N LEU A 82 5.38 -19.97 -1.28
CA LEU A 82 5.10 -19.89 0.16
C LEU A 82 5.11 -18.43 0.67
N GLN A 83 6.04 -17.60 0.19
CA GLN A 83 6.08 -16.19 0.51
C GLN A 83 4.84 -15.45 -0.04
N TRP A 84 4.43 -15.75 -1.26
CA TRP A 84 3.20 -15.21 -1.84
C TRP A 84 1.95 -15.61 -1.05
N GLN A 85 1.83 -16.89 -0.64
CA GLN A 85 0.72 -17.38 0.18
C GLN A 85 0.69 -16.68 1.54
N LYS A 86 1.86 -16.53 2.19
CA LYS A 86 1.97 -15.80 3.46
C LYS A 86 1.51 -14.36 3.30
N ALA A 87 2.02 -13.63 2.29
CA ALA A 87 1.64 -12.25 2.04
C ALA A 87 0.14 -12.11 1.71
N SER A 88 -0.45 -13.09 1.02
CA SER A 88 -1.90 -13.16 0.79
C SER A 88 -2.68 -13.28 2.11
N ALA A 89 -2.26 -14.17 3.01
CA ALA A 89 -2.88 -14.32 4.31
C ALA A 89 -2.75 -13.05 5.18
N ASP A 90 -1.63 -12.33 5.09
CA ASP A 90 -1.43 -11.05 5.78
C ASP A 90 -2.43 -9.97 5.28
N VAL A 91 -2.74 -9.95 3.98
CA VAL A 91 -3.78 -9.07 3.40
C VAL A 91 -5.16 -9.45 3.91
N ASP A 92 -5.49 -10.74 3.97
CA ASP A 92 -6.77 -11.23 4.44
C ASP A 92 -6.97 -10.90 5.93
N TYR A 93 -5.92 -11.07 6.74
CA TYR A 93 -5.92 -10.67 8.13
C TYR A 93 -6.15 -9.17 8.31
N ALA A 94 -5.35 -8.34 7.64
CA ALA A 94 -5.49 -6.88 7.71
C ALA A 94 -6.85 -6.39 7.19
N SER A 95 -7.40 -7.08 6.18
CA SER A 95 -8.74 -6.85 5.63
C SER A 95 -9.84 -7.13 6.65
N SER A 96 -9.70 -8.25 7.38
CA SER A 96 -10.65 -8.66 8.41
C SER A 96 -10.65 -7.69 9.60
N VAL A 97 -9.48 -7.25 10.04
CA VAL A 97 -9.33 -6.23 11.10
C VAL A 97 -9.96 -4.91 10.67
N LEU A 98 -9.73 -4.47 9.44
CA LEU A 98 -10.36 -3.25 8.91
C LEU A 98 -11.88 -3.41 8.83
N ALA A 99 -12.37 -4.55 8.40
CA ALA A 99 -13.81 -4.83 8.33
C ALA A 99 -14.45 -4.82 9.71
N GLU A 100 -13.82 -5.43 10.72
CA GLU A 100 -14.26 -5.43 12.11
C GLU A 100 -14.36 -3.99 12.65
N LEU A 101 -13.30 -3.18 12.52
CA LEU A 101 -13.31 -1.80 12.98
C LEU A 101 -14.32 -0.94 12.20
N SER A 102 -14.47 -1.17 10.90
CA SER A 102 -15.43 -0.42 10.07
C SER A 102 -16.88 -0.78 10.35
N ALA A 103 -17.14 -2.00 10.80
CA ALA A 103 -18.49 -2.43 11.22
C ALA A 103 -18.90 -1.76 12.53
N GLY A 104 -17.95 -1.29 13.33
CA GLY A 104 -18.22 -0.60 14.60
C GLY A 104 -18.74 -1.54 15.68
N SER A 105 -19.46 -0.96 16.64
CA SER A 105 -20.05 -1.71 17.76
C SER A 105 -21.16 -2.63 17.29
N ARG A 106 -21.27 -3.79 17.90
CA ARG A 106 -22.31 -4.77 17.56
C ARG A 106 -23.71 -4.23 17.86
N PRO A 107 -24.72 -4.53 17.03
CA PRO A 107 -26.09 -4.06 17.23
C PRO A 107 -26.65 -4.41 18.63
N GLU A 108 -26.24 -5.57 19.16
CA GLU A 108 -26.66 -6.04 20.49
C GLU A 108 -26.07 -5.18 21.62
N GLU A 109 -24.83 -4.68 21.44
CA GLU A 109 -24.19 -3.79 22.41
C GLU A 109 -24.85 -2.42 22.42
N ILE A 110 -25.15 -1.88 21.24
CA ILE A 110 -25.90 -0.63 21.07
C ILE A 110 -27.28 -0.75 21.73
N LYS A 111 -28.00 -1.83 21.45
CA LYS A 111 -29.34 -2.09 22.04
C LYS A 111 -29.28 -2.24 23.56
N ARG A 112 -28.24 -2.90 24.09
CA ARG A 112 -28.04 -3.05 25.55
C ARG A 112 -27.76 -1.68 26.20
N ALA A 113 -26.91 -0.87 25.61
CA ALA A 113 -26.60 0.46 26.11
C ALA A 113 -27.83 1.37 26.05
N GLN A 114 -28.61 1.31 24.99
CA GLN A 114 -29.90 2.05 24.87
C GLN A 114 -30.90 1.65 25.91
N ALA A 115 -30.98 0.35 26.26
CA ALA A 115 -31.86 -0.12 27.33
C ALA A 115 -31.47 0.45 28.71
N ARG A 116 -30.13 0.60 28.97
CA ARG A 116 -29.64 1.25 30.20
C ARG A 116 -30.02 2.72 30.27
N VAL A 117 -29.91 3.46 29.15
CA VAL A 117 -30.37 4.86 29.07
C VAL A 117 -31.88 4.94 29.39
N SER A 118 -32.68 4.07 28.79
CA SER A 118 -34.13 4.02 29.04
C SER A 118 -34.42 3.74 30.51
N GLN A 119 -33.74 2.82 31.15
CA GLN A 119 -33.87 2.50 32.57
C GLN A 119 -33.54 3.72 33.45
N ALA A 120 -32.41 4.39 33.20
CA ALA A 120 -32.00 5.60 33.96
C ALA A 120 -33.01 6.75 33.76
N ARG A 121 -33.52 6.90 32.53
CA ARG A 121 -34.55 7.91 32.21
C ARG A 121 -35.87 7.66 32.95
N PHE A 122 -36.30 6.41 33.01
CA PHE A 122 -37.50 6.06 33.79
C PHE A 122 -37.31 6.30 35.29
N ALA A 123 -36.14 5.95 35.85
CA ALA A 123 -35.83 6.21 37.26
C ALA A 123 -35.84 7.73 37.57
N LEU A 124 -35.24 8.55 36.67
CA LEU A 124 -35.32 10.01 36.82
C LEU A 124 -36.75 10.53 36.74
N SER A 125 -37.54 10.04 35.78
CA SER A 125 -38.94 10.42 35.60
C SER A 125 -39.82 10.06 36.81
N GLU A 126 -39.58 8.89 37.41
CA GLU A 126 -40.26 8.48 38.64
C GLU A 126 -39.97 9.45 39.80
N LEU A 127 -38.69 9.82 40.01
CA LEU A 127 -38.33 10.78 41.03
C LEU A 127 -38.85 12.18 40.75
N GLN A 128 -38.91 12.63 39.49
CA GLN A 128 -39.44 13.92 39.08
C GLN A 128 -40.97 13.97 39.20
N SER A 129 -41.66 12.87 39.02
CA SER A 129 -43.13 12.79 39.20
C SER A 129 -43.55 12.98 40.64
N GLY A 130 -42.61 12.79 41.58
CA GLY A 130 -42.87 12.97 43.01
C GLY A 130 -43.77 11.88 43.58
N SER A 131 -44.51 12.22 44.68
CA SER A 131 -45.45 11.30 45.30
C SER A 131 -46.66 11.04 44.39
N ARG A 132 -47.17 9.82 44.44
CA ARG A 132 -48.38 9.44 43.68
C ARG A 132 -49.57 10.27 44.12
N LEU A 133 -50.45 10.64 43.18
CA LEU A 133 -51.65 11.38 43.48
C LEU A 133 -52.50 10.80 44.64
N GLN A 134 -52.49 9.45 44.75
CA GLN A 134 -53.20 8.74 45.84
C GLN A 134 -52.56 9.01 47.22
N GLU A 135 -51.15 9.06 47.25
CA GLU A 135 -50.47 9.34 48.53
C GLU A 135 -50.66 10.78 48.98
N VAL A 136 -50.78 11.75 48.07
CA VAL A 136 -51.11 13.13 48.35
C VAL A 136 -52.56 13.22 48.83
N ALA A 137 -53.49 12.54 48.15
CA ALA A 137 -54.93 12.51 48.55
C ALA A 137 -55.10 11.85 49.93
N GLU A 138 -54.38 10.81 50.26
CA GLU A 138 -54.36 10.18 51.59
C GLU A 138 -53.90 11.16 52.67
N ALA A 139 -52.75 11.86 52.43
CA ALA A 139 -52.26 12.88 53.36
C ALA A 139 -53.23 14.10 53.54
N GLU A 140 -53.93 14.47 52.46
CA GLU A 140 -54.99 15.48 52.54
C GLU A 140 -56.18 15.01 53.41
N ALA A 141 -56.65 13.76 53.27
CA ALA A 141 -57.70 13.19 54.07
C ALA A 141 -57.27 13.10 55.52
N ASP A 142 -56.02 12.75 55.82
CA ASP A 142 -55.51 12.76 57.21
C ASP A 142 -55.45 14.17 57.80
N LEU A 143 -55.10 15.18 57.03
CA LEU A 143 -55.16 16.57 57.48
C LEU A 143 -56.64 17.00 57.79
N HIS A 144 -57.55 16.67 56.88
CA HIS A 144 -58.97 16.96 57.12
C HIS A 144 -59.51 16.33 58.40
N ARG A 145 -59.13 15.09 58.71
CA ARG A 145 -59.44 14.37 59.95
C ARG A 145 -58.86 15.09 61.18
N ALA A 146 -57.60 15.46 61.13
CA ALA A 146 -56.93 16.16 62.24
C ALA A 146 -57.47 17.55 62.49
N VAL A 147 -57.93 18.28 61.43
CA VAL A 147 -58.63 19.55 61.53
C VAL A 147 -60.01 19.39 62.22
N ALA A 148 -60.77 18.33 61.88
CA ALA A 148 -62.08 18.03 62.52
C ALA A 148 -61.86 17.65 63.99
N ASP A 149 -60.86 16.85 64.33
CA ASP A 149 -60.49 16.45 65.68
C ASP A 149 -60.17 17.72 66.53
N GLU A 150 -59.34 18.64 66.00
CA GLU A 150 -58.96 19.88 66.66
C GLU A 150 -60.19 20.77 66.91
N ARG A 151 -61.07 20.89 65.90
CA ARG A 151 -62.32 21.66 66.04
C ARG A 151 -63.23 21.11 67.19
N THR A 152 -63.31 19.78 67.24
CA THR A 152 -64.08 19.12 68.33
C THR A 152 -63.43 19.39 69.69
N ALA A 153 -62.12 19.26 69.81
CA ALA A 153 -61.40 19.53 71.04
C ALA A 153 -61.50 21.02 71.48
N LEU A 154 -61.44 21.97 70.52
CA LEU A 154 -61.63 23.39 70.79
C LEU A 154 -63.07 23.69 71.31
N SER A 155 -64.08 23.10 70.70
CA SER A 155 -65.45 23.24 71.17
C SER A 155 -65.65 22.69 72.57
N GLN A 156 -65.04 21.55 72.90
CA GLN A 156 -65.04 21.01 74.26
C GLN A 156 -64.28 21.91 75.26
N LEU A 157 -63.15 22.54 74.87
CA LEU A 157 -62.45 23.50 75.67
C LEU A 157 -63.30 24.76 75.93
N GLU A 158 -63.94 25.26 74.90
CA GLU A 158 -64.87 26.43 75.06
C GLU A 158 -65.97 26.15 76.03
N LEU A 159 -66.62 24.98 75.92
CA LEU A 159 -67.61 24.56 76.91
C LEU A 159 -67.06 24.48 78.32
N ALA A 160 -65.88 23.79 78.52
CA ALA A 160 -65.26 23.62 79.80
C ALA A 160 -64.78 24.99 80.43
N ARG A 161 -64.35 25.92 79.55
CA ARG A 161 -64.06 27.32 80.01
C ARG A 161 -65.33 28.09 80.46
N ALA A 162 -66.39 27.99 79.71
CA ALA A 162 -67.66 28.61 80.07
C ALA A 162 -68.17 28.05 81.39
N ASP A 163 -68.15 26.74 81.55
CA ASP A 163 -68.58 26.07 82.78
C ASP A 163 -67.68 26.49 83.97
N PHE A 164 -66.32 26.45 83.78
CA PHE A 164 -65.41 26.88 84.82
C PHE A 164 -65.72 28.35 85.27
N THR A 165 -65.87 29.28 84.35
CA THR A 165 -66.18 30.69 84.63
C THR A 165 -67.52 30.83 85.38
N ARG A 166 -68.57 30.10 84.95
CA ARG A 166 -69.85 30.09 85.60
C ARG A 166 -69.77 29.57 87.02
N TYR A 167 -69.12 28.43 87.22
CA TYR A 167 -69.03 27.80 88.55
C TYR A 167 -68.02 28.49 89.47
N GLU A 168 -67.04 29.23 88.95
CA GLU A 168 -66.10 30.08 89.71
C GLU A 168 -66.90 31.21 90.44
N SER A 169 -67.86 31.81 89.75
CA SER A 169 -68.73 32.83 90.39
C SER A 169 -69.62 32.20 91.47
N VAL A 170 -70.26 31.05 91.16
CA VAL A 170 -71.13 30.35 92.15
C VAL A 170 -70.34 29.88 93.37
N PHE A 171 -69.08 29.48 93.17
CA PHE A 171 -68.16 29.12 94.30
C PHE A 171 -67.79 30.32 95.16
N LYS A 172 -67.53 31.47 94.57
CA LYS A 172 -67.33 32.75 95.29
C LYS A 172 -68.48 33.16 96.13
N ASP A 173 -69.71 32.84 95.65
CA ASP A 173 -71.02 33.14 96.35
C ASP A 173 -71.39 32.03 97.36
N GLY A 174 -70.51 31.03 97.54
CA GLY A 174 -70.75 29.93 98.47
C GLY A 174 -71.78 28.84 98.02
N GLY A 175 -72.18 28.83 96.71
CA GLY A 175 -73.24 27.96 96.17
C GLY A 175 -72.81 26.54 95.83
N ILE A 176 -71.47 26.22 95.82
CA ILE A 176 -70.97 24.88 95.56
C ILE A 176 -69.77 24.56 96.49
N SER A 177 -69.52 23.27 96.67
CA SER A 177 -68.35 22.77 97.46
C SER A 177 -67.05 22.95 96.74
N ARG A 178 -65.90 23.05 97.51
CA ARG A 178 -64.57 23.13 96.95
C ARG A 178 -64.20 21.93 96.05
N GLN A 179 -64.62 20.75 96.41
CA GLN A 179 -64.42 19.55 95.61
C GLN A 179 -65.10 19.65 94.23
N ALA A 180 -66.35 20.16 94.18
CA ALA A 180 -67.08 20.39 92.92
C ALA A 180 -66.34 21.44 92.05
N PHE A 181 -65.89 22.55 92.62
CA PHE A 181 -65.10 23.57 91.91
C PHE A 181 -63.80 23.02 91.36
N ASP A 182 -63.04 22.25 92.16
CA ASP A 182 -61.80 21.60 91.73
C ASP A 182 -62.02 20.63 90.56
N THR A 183 -63.20 19.96 90.49
CA THR A 183 -63.65 19.13 89.35
C THR A 183 -63.75 19.95 88.01
N TYR A 184 -64.44 21.10 88.06
CA TYR A 184 -64.54 21.97 86.89
C TYR A 184 -63.17 22.56 86.43
N ARG A 185 -62.31 22.87 87.42
CA ARG A 185 -60.96 23.30 87.18
C ARG A 185 -60.15 22.21 86.47
N ALA A 186 -60.25 20.99 86.98
CA ALA A 186 -59.58 19.82 86.35
C ALA A 186 -60.10 19.53 84.92
N GLN A 187 -61.45 19.63 84.73
CA GLN A 187 -62.05 19.46 83.38
C GLN A 187 -61.56 20.52 82.39
N ARG A 188 -61.45 21.82 82.81
CA ARG A 188 -60.86 22.86 81.94
C ARG A 188 -59.43 22.55 81.56
N VAL A 189 -58.56 22.14 82.54
CA VAL A 189 -57.19 21.82 82.24
C VAL A 189 -57.10 20.62 81.34
N ALA A 190 -57.93 19.58 81.57
CA ALA A 190 -57.96 18.41 80.70
C ALA A 190 -58.38 18.76 79.25
N ALA A 191 -59.43 19.57 79.12
CA ALA A 191 -59.86 20.04 77.76
C ALA A 191 -58.82 20.92 77.09
N GLN A 192 -58.10 21.77 77.84
CA GLN A 192 -57.02 22.59 77.33
C GLN A 192 -55.87 21.73 76.81
N ASN A 193 -55.49 20.70 77.54
CA ASN A 193 -54.47 19.75 77.12
C ASN A 193 -54.92 18.96 75.91
N ALA A 194 -56.16 18.52 75.87
CA ALA A 194 -56.71 17.81 74.70
C ALA A 194 -56.71 18.69 73.43
N ALA A 195 -57.08 19.96 73.53
CA ALA A 195 -57.00 20.91 72.42
C ALA A 195 -55.53 21.12 71.94
N ALA A 196 -54.55 21.21 72.85
CA ALA A 196 -53.19 21.35 72.53
C ALA A 196 -52.64 20.12 71.81
N VAL A 197 -53.03 18.90 72.23
CA VAL A 197 -52.67 17.65 71.55
C VAL A 197 -53.27 17.58 70.13
N ALA A 198 -54.53 17.96 69.96
CA ALA A 198 -55.19 17.99 68.67
C ALA A 198 -54.56 19.00 67.72
N ALA A 199 -54.18 20.20 68.19
CA ALA A 199 -53.43 21.20 67.42
C ALA A 199 -52.04 20.66 66.95
N SER A 200 -51.35 19.95 67.86
CA SER A 200 -50.09 19.31 67.50
C SER A 200 -50.23 18.22 66.42
N ARG A 201 -51.32 17.43 66.49
CA ARG A 201 -51.65 16.41 65.46
C ARG A 201 -51.95 17.05 64.11
N ARG A 202 -52.75 18.16 64.08
CA ARG A 202 -52.97 18.91 62.86
C ARG A 202 -51.66 19.45 62.26
N GLN A 203 -50.78 20.03 63.08
CA GLN A 203 -49.50 20.53 62.61
C GLN A 203 -48.65 19.42 62.05
N ALA A 204 -48.63 18.22 62.65
CA ALA A 204 -47.91 17.05 62.13
C ALA A 204 -48.48 16.58 60.74
N ALA A 205 -49.83 16.61 60.61
CA ALA A 205 -50.51 16.29 59.35
C ALA A 205 -50.15 17.30 58.23
N ILE A 206 -50.07 18.62 58.54
CA ILE A 206 -49.64 19.66 57.61
C ILE A 206 -48.25 19.37 57.11
N GLN A 207 -47.31 19.05 58.03
CA GLN A 207 -45.96 18.73 57.65
C GLN A 207 -45.82 17.45 56.77
N ARG A 208 -46.62 16.43 57.04
CA ARG A 208 -46.71 15.22 56.22
C ARG A 208 -47.21 15.53 54.81
N LEU A 209 -48.25 16.32 54.70
CA LEU A 209 -48.81 16.75 53.40
C LEU A 209 -47.82 17.59 52.63
N SER A 210 -47.12 18.52 53.29
CA SER A 210 -46.08 19.32 52.68
C SER A 210 -44.95 18.44 52.11
N LEU A 211 -44.43 17.45 52.87
CA LEU A 211 -43.41 16.52 52.44
C LEU A 211 -43.88 15.67 51.22
N ARG A 212 -45.17 15.25 51.24
CA ARG A 212 -45.72 14.49 50.10
C ARG A 212 -45.87 15.35 48.84
N ARG A 213 -46.25 16.63 48.97
CA ARG A 213 -46.35 17.59 47.85
C ARG A 213 -45.00 18.03 47.34
N GLU A 214 -43.99 18.17 48.20
CA GLU A 214 -42.60 18.49 47.79
C GLU A 214 -41.98 17.39 46.93
N GLY A 215 -42.37 16.12 47.16
CA GLY A 215 -41.91 14.97 46.38
C GLY A 215 -40.52 14.52 46.78
N SER A 216 -39.75 14.03 45.77
CA SER A 216 -38.36 13.54 46.00
C SER A 216 -37.41 14.68 46.31
N ARG A 217 -36.40 14.39 47.15
CA ARG A 217 -35.38 15.38 47.49
C ARG A 217 -34.64 15.82 46.24
N ARG A 218 -34.28 17.10 46.13
CA ARG A 218 -33.55 17.68 45.00
C ARG A 218 -32.24 16.97 44.74
N GLU A 219 -31.57 16.51 45.81
CA GLU A 219 -30.31 15.73 45.72
C GLU A 219 -30.54 14.37 45.02
N GLN A 220 -31.66 13.70 45.29
CA GLN A 220 -31.99 12.41 44.65
C GLN A 220 -32.26 12.61 43.15
N VAL A 221 -33.02 13.66 42.81
CA VAL A 221 -33.25 14.02 41.39
C VAL A 221 -31.97 14.37 40.69
N SER A 222 -31.06 15.14 41.35
CA SER A 222 -29.74 15.50 40.81
C SER A 222 -28.86 14.27 40.59
N GLN A 223 -28.85 13.33 41.53
CA GLN A 223 -28.11 12.05 41.38
C GLN A 223 -28.66 11.21 40.23
N ALA A 224 -29.97 11.09 40.12
CA ALA A 224 -30.58 10.34 39.01
C ALA A 224 -30.30 10.99 37.65
N ARG A 225 -30.28 12.34 37.61
CA ARG A 225 -29.89 13.07 36.40
C ARG A 225 -28.45 12.81 36.02
N ALA A 226 -27.54 12.89 36.97
CA ALA A 226 -26.10 12.57 36.73
C ALA A 226 -25.89 11.11 36.25
N ALA A 227 -26.68 10.16 36.82
CA ALA A 227 -26.66 8.78 36.35
C ALA A 227 -27.19 8.62 34.91
N LEU A 228 -28.24 9.38 34.54
CA LEU A 228 -28.72 9.43 33.16
C LEU A 228 -27.66 10.00 32.21
N ASP A 229 -27.08 11.16 32.56
CA ASP A 229 -26.04 11.82 31.76
C ASP A 229 -24.84 10.87 31.53
N GLN A 230 -24.44 10.12 32.56
CA GLN A 230 -23.40 9.10 32.45
C GLN A 230 -23.79 7.98 31.47
N THR A 231 -24.98 7.42 31.59
CA THR A 231 -25.43 6.33 30.70
C THR A 231 -25.64 6.82 29.27
N GLU A 232 -26.05 8.07 29.06
CA GLU A 232 -26.15 8.70 27.73
C GLU A 232 -24.76 8.91 27.10
N ALA A 233 -23.75 9.32 27.88
CA ALA A 233 -22.37 9.42 27.43
C ALA A 233 -21.79 8.07 27.04
N ASP A 234 -22.02 7.03 27.86
CA ASP A 234 -21.61 5.65 27.56
C ASP A 234 -22.27 5.12 26.27
N PHE A 235 -23.58 5.38 26.12
CA PHE A 235 -24.31 5.03 24.90
C PHE A 235 -23.75 5.75 23.67
N ALA A 236 -23.47 7.04 23.77
CA ALA A 236 -22.88 7.82 22.69
C ALA A 236 -21.50 7.27 22.28
N LEU A 237 -20.68 6.88 23.26
CA LEU A 237 -19.37 6.26 23.02
C LEU A 237 -19.51 4.92 22.28
N ILE A 238 -20.40 4.04 22.73
CA ILE A 238 -20.65 2.76 22.08
C ILE A 238 -21.20 2.96 20.67
N LYS A 239 -22.14 3.90 20.50
CA LYS A 239 -22.76 4.21 19.21
C LYS A 239 -21.77 4.82 18.21
N SER A 240 -20.83 5.64 18.65
CA SER A 240 -19.79 6.22 17.79
C SER A 240 -18.81 5.16 17.26
N GLY A 241 -18.68 4.03 17.97
CA GLY A 241 -17.77 2.95 17.58
C GLY A 241 -16.29 3.30 17.70
N PRO A 242 -15.44 2.61 16.97
CA PRO A 242 -14.00 2.87 16.95
C PRO A 242 -13.70 4.28 16.44
N ARG A 243 -12.62 4.84 16.94
CA ARG A 243 -12.14 6.16 16.48
C ARG A 243 -11.70 6.11 15.03
N GLN A 244 -11.90 7.21 14.29
CA GLN A 244 -11.51 7.32 12.90
C GLN A 244 -10.03 7.02 12.68
N GLU A 245 -9.18 7.45 13.63
CA GLU A 245 -7.73 7.19 13.58
C GLU A 245 -7.40 5.69 13.63
N ALA A 246 -8.15 4.90 14.38
CA ALA A 246 -7.99 3.44 14.44
C ALA A 246 -8.37 2.78 13.10
N ILE A 247 -9.44 3.26 12.48
CA ILE A 247 -9.87 2.81 11.15
C ILE A 247 -8.82 3.17 10.10
N ASP A 248 -8.27 4.40 10.15
CA ASP A 248 -7.25 4.86 9.21
C ASP A 248 -5.92 4.10 9.39
N GLN A 249 -5.54 3.77 10.63
CA GLN A 249 -4.41 2.88 10.91
C GLN A 249 -4.62 1.48 10.32
N ALA A 250 -5.81 0.91 10.49
CA ALA A 250 -6.12 -0.40 9.92
C ALA A 250 -6.12 -0.37 8.38
N ARG A 251 -6.60 0.72 7.77
CA ARG A 251 -6.54 0.95 6.33
C ARG A 251 -5.08 1.04 5.83
N ALA A 252 -4.24 1.77 6.56
CA ALA A 252 -2.81 1.86 6.23
C ALA A 252 -2.11 0.51 6.36
N ARG A 253 -2.43 -0.30 7.39
CA ARG A 253 -1.91 -1.67 7.54
C ARG A 253 -2.33 -2.57 6.38
N LYS A 254 -3.60 -2.50 5.95
CA LYS A 254 -4.06 -3.22 4.76
C LYS A 254 -3.30 -2.80 3.51
N ALA A 255 -3.09 -1.51 3.29
CA ALA A 255 -2.31 -1.01 2.16
C ALA A 255 -0.86 -1.50 2.19
N ALA A 256 -0.22 -1.52 3.37
CA ALA A 256 1.13 -2.07 3.54
C ALA A 256 1.18 -3.59 3.24
N ALA A 257 0.20 -4.36 3.72
CA ALA A 257 0.10 -5.79 3.41
C ALA A 257 -0.12 -6.03 1.90
N GLN A 258 -0.94 -5.22 1.23
CA GLN A 258 -1.14 -5.28 -0.22
C GLN A 258 0.14 -4.99 -1.00
N ALA A 259 0.93 -4.02 -0.55
CA ALA A 259 2.25 -3.75 -1.13
C ALA A 259 3.21 -4.95 -0.94
N GLY A 260 3.19 -5.57 0.24
CA GLY A 260 3.94 -6.81 0.51
C GLY A 260 3.53 -7.96 -0.41
N LEU A 261 2.22 -8.13 -0.64
CA LEU A 261 1.71 -9.13 -1.58
C LEU A 261 2.16 -8.85 -3.02
N ALA A 262 2.15 -7.58 -3.44
CA ALA A 262 2.62 -7.19 -4.77
C ALA A 262 4.11 -7.50 -4.97
N ILE A 263 4.95 -7.26 -3.95
CA ILE A 263 6.37 -7.62 -3.96
C ILE A 263 6.55 -9.14 -4.09
N ALA A 264 5.86 -9.93 -3.24
CA ALA A 264 5.96 -11.38 -3.28
C ALA A 264 5.48 -11.95 -4.63
N ARG A 265 4.41 -11.38 -5.20
CA ARG A 265 3.93 -11.75 -6.53
C ARG A 265 4.93 -11.44 -7.63
N HIS A 266 5.59 -10.29 -7.54
CA HIS A 266 6.63 -9.91 -8.49
C HIS A 266 7.84 -10.85 -8.39
N GLN A 267 8.29 -11.16 -7.17
CA GLN A 267 9.38 -12.11 -6.94
C GLN A 267 9.07 -13.52 -7.50
N LEU A 268 7.81 -13.96 -7.35
CA LEU A 268 7.35 -15.21 -7.94
C LEU A 268 7.36 -15.15 -9.47
N ALA A 269 6.94 -14.05 -10.08
CA ALA A 269 6.98 -13.88 -11.53
C ALA A 269 8.42 -13.88 -12.08
N GLU A 270 9.39 -13.36 -11.33
CA GLU A 270 10.81 -13.33 -11.72
C GLU A 270 11.51 -14.70 -11.59
N THR A 271 10.81 -15.75 -11.13
CA THR A 271 11.31 -17.14 -11.19
C THR A 271 11.17 -17.75 -12.58
N GLU A 272 10.48 -17.09 -13.50
CA GLU A 272 10.35 -17.49 -14.89
C GLU A 272 11.17 -16.55 -15.80
N LEU A 273 11.94 -17.11 -16.72
CA LEU A 273 12.76 -16.37 -17.67
C LEU A 273 12.10 -16.38 -19.04
N PHE A 274 11.92 -15.19 -19.61
CA PHE A 274 11.25 -15.02 -20.89
C PHE A 274 12.19 -14.43 -21.96
N GLY A 275 11.92 -14.78 -23.22
CA GLY A 275 12.61 -14.20 -24.38
C GLY A 275 12.28 -12.72 -24.58
N PRO A 276 13.28 -11.84 -24.69
CA PRO A 276 13.06 -10.40 -24.85
C PRO A 276 12.64 -10.01 -26.29
N PHE A 277 12.99 -10.81 -27.28
CA PHE A 277 12.69 -10.65 -28.71
C PHE A 277 12.74 -11.98 -29.45
N ASP A 278 12.33 -11.97 -30.70
CA ASP A 278 12.41 -13.15 -31.58
C ASP A 278 13.85 -13.38 -32.00
N GLY A 279 14.42 -14.55 -31.68
CA GLY A 279 15.82 -14.83 -31.91
C GLY A 279 16.15 -16.31 -31.87
N VAL A 280 17.45 -16.58 -31.69
CA VAL A 280 17.98 -17.94 -31.53
C VAL A 280 18.86 -18.01 -30.30
N VAL A 281 18.81 -19.10 -29.56
CA VAL A 281 19.72 -19.37 -28.45
C VAL A 281 21.14 -19.60 -28.99
N LEU A 282 22.06 -18.71 -28.68
CA LEU A 282 23.46 -18.79 -29.12
C LEU A 282 24.28 -19.69 -28.22
N SER A 283 24.05 -19.62 -26.92
CA SER A 283 24.76 -20.44 -25.91
C SER A 283 23.92 -20.63 -24.67
N THR A 284 24.18 -21.71 -23.95
CA THR A 284 23.63 -22.02 -22.64
C THR A 284 24.75 -22.09 -21.62
N SER A 285 24.63 -21.33 -20.52
CA SER A 285 25.66 -21.22 -19.48
C SER A 285 25.27 -21.92 -18.18
N ALA A 286 24.03 -22.38 -18.04
CA ALA A 286 23.53 -23.02 -16.83
C ALA A 286 22.72 -24.27 -17.13
N GLU A 287 22.93 -25.31 -16.31
CA GLU A 287 22.24 -26.60 -16.44
C GLU A 287 21.17 -26.78 -15.35
N PRO A 288 20.08 -27.51 -15.63
CA PRO A 288 19.09 -27.86 -14.64
C PRO A 288 19.74 -28.50 -13.39
N GLY A 289 19.31 -28.04 -12.20
CA GLY A 289 19.89 -28.43 -10.91
C GLY A 289 20.95 -27.47 -10.38
N ALA A 290 21.53 -26.60 -11.21
CA ALA A 290 22.49 -25.59 -10.78
C ALA A 290 21.81 -24.52 -9.90
N TYR A 291 22.52 -24.04 -8.88
CA TYR A 291 22.10 -22.89 -8.10
C TYR A 291 22.64 -21.60 -8.72
N LEU A 292 21.73 -20.67 -9.01
CA LEU A 292 22.03 -19.42 -9.70
C LEU A 292 21.96 -18.25 -8.72
N ASN A 293 22.98 -17.42 -8.76
CA ASN A 293 22.97 -16.13 -8.07
C ASN A 293 22.34 -15.04 -8.95
N LEU A 294 22.01 -13.92 -8.34
CA LEU A 294 21.50 -12.74 -9.04
C LEU A 294 22.44 -12.34 -10.19
N GLY A 295 21.90 -12.18 -11.39
CA GLY A 295 22.66 -11.75 -12.57
C GLY A 295 23.55 -12.83 -13.20
N THR A 296 23.50 -14.08 -12.74
CA THR A 296 24.20 -15.19 -13.40
C THR A 296 23.53 -15.49 -14.74
N THR A 297 24.28 -15.38 -15.83
CA THR A 297 23.80 -15.68 -17.19
C THR A 297 23.35 -17.14 -17.27
N VAL A 298 22.16 -17.36 -17.77
CA VAL A 298 21.58 -18.70 -18.00
C VAL A 298 21.73 -19.12 -19.44
N LEU A 299 21.42 -18.21 -20.35
CA LEU A 299 21.54 -18.41 -21.79
C LEU A 299 21.68 -17.05 -22.48
N THR A 300 22.25 -17.09 -23.69
CA THR A 300 22.42 -15.91 -24.55
C THR A 300 21.50 -16.06 -25.78
N VAL A 301 20.66 -15.05 -26.02
CA VAL A 301 19.80 -15.00 -27.22
C VAL A 301 20.34 -13.98 -28.19
N GLY A 302 20.43 -14.33 -29.48
CA GLY A 302 20.84 -13.44 -30.57
C GLY A 302 19.74 -13.21 -31.57
N ASP A 303 19.62 -11.95 -32.03
CA ASP A 303 18.78 -11.58 -33.16
C ASP A 303 19.50 -11.93 -34.48
N ILE A 304 19.13 -13.05 -35.08
CA ILE A 304 19.74 -13.52 -36.33
C ILE A 304 19.15 -12.90 -37.58
N GLN A 305 18.10 -12.09 -37.49
CA GLN A 305 17.52 -11.40 -38.66
C GLN A 305 18.27 -10.08 -38.93
N GLY A 306 18.57 -9.34 -37.86
CA GLY A 306 19.28 -8.08 -37.92
C GLY A 306 20.77 -8.24 -37.71
N VAL A 307 21.49 -8.86 -38.68
CA VAL A 307 22.93 -9.08 -38.60
C VAL A 307 23.73 -7.93 -39.22
N TRP A 308 24.96 -7.74 -38.80
CA TRP A 308 25.87 -6.79 -39.43
C TRP A 308 27.27 -7.37 -39.54
N LEU A 309 28.00 -6.90 -40.58
CA LEU A 309 29.44 -7.14 -40.67
C LEU A 309 30.16 -6.09 -39.80
N ARG A 310 30.93 -6.54 -38.83
CA ARG A 310 31.87 -5.72 -38.10
C ARG A 310 33.23 -5.80 -38.83
N ALA A 311 33.56 -4.75 -39.55
CA ALA A 311 34.79 -4.63 -40.31
C ALA A 311 35.64 -3.45 -39.84
N PHE A 312 36.87 -3.43 -40.26
CA PHE A 312 37.83 -2.38 -39.93
C PHE A 312 38.35 -1.73 -41.22
N ILE A 313 38.44 -0.42 -41.21
CA ILE A 313 38.97 0.39 -42.32
C ILE A 313 40.17 1.16 -41.85
N ASP A 314 41.19 1.25 -42.74
CA ASP A 314 42.37 2.04 -42.47
C ASP A 314 42.04 3.54 -42.47
N GLU A 315 42.79 4.33 -41.67
CA GLU A 315 42.61 5.79 -41.59
C GLU A 315 42.70 6.48 -42.96
N THR A 316 43.54 5.98 -43.85
CA THR A 316 43.75 6.52 -45.20
C THR A 316 42.52 6.44 -46.09
N ASP A 317 41.64 5.45 -45.84
CA ASP A 317 40.44 5.22 -46.62
C ASP A 317 39.18 5.75 -45.95
N LEU A 318 39.28 6.18 -44.67
CA LEU A 318 38.13 6.66 -43.85
C LEU A 318 37.40 7.85 -44.51
N GLY A 319 38.17 8.78 -45.13
CA GLY A 319 37.60 9.96 -45.82
C GLY A 319 36.81 9.63 -47.08
N ARG A 320 36.90 8.39 -47.58
CA ARG A 320 36.27 7.91 -48.82
C ARG A 320 34.99 7.11 -48.60
N ILE A 321 34.57 6.93 -47.35
CA ILE A 321 33.33 6.23 -46.99
C ILE A 321 32.35 7.20 -46.30
N ARG A 322 31.05 6.90 -46.39
CA ARG A 322 30.00 7.68 -45.74
C ARG A 322 28.91 6.78 -45.19
N LEU A 323 28.23 7.27 -44.14
CA LEU A 323 27.05 6.55 -43.60
C LEU A 323 25.96 6.41 -44.67
N GLY A 324 25.31 5.25 -44.71
CA GLY A 324 24.28 4.91 -45.68
C GLY A 324 24.81 4.38 -47.03
N GLN A 325 26.12 4.41 -47.24
CA GLN A 325 26.75 3.93 -48.47
C GLN A 325 26.51 2.43 -48.68
N PRO A 326 26.18 1.98 -49.91
CA PRO A 326 25.96 0.60 -50.21
C PRO A 326 27.30 -0.19 -50.17
N ALA A 327 27.23 -1.42 -49.66
CA ALA A 327 28.32 -2.36 -49.62
C ALA A 327 27.86 -3.74 -50.14
N ILE A 328 28.75 -4.45 -50.80
CA ILE A 328 28.50 -5.83 -51.20
C ILE A 328 29.35 -6.71 -50.31
N VAL A 329 28.71 -7.61 -49.58
CA VAL A 329 29.36 -8.54 -48.65
C VAL A 329 29.37 -9.92 -49.25
N THR A 330 30.53 -10.57 -49.14
CA THR A 330 30.81 -11.95 -49.57
C THR A 330 31.32 -12.75 -48.38
N ILE A 331 31.00 -14.03 -48.34
CA ILE A 331 31.38 -14.92 -47.26
C ILE A 331 32.01 -16.18 -47.87
N ASP A 332 33.13 -16.62 -47.37
CA ASP A 332 33.85 -17.76 -47.91
C ASP A 332 33.06 -19.06 -47.96
N ALA A 333 32.14 -19.25 -46.99
CA ALA A 333 31.25 -20.41 -46.93
C ALA A 333 30.21 -20.43 -48.08
N TYR A 334 29.98 -19.31 -48.76
CA TYR A 334 28.99 -19.13 -49.83
C TYR A 334 29.56 -18.25 -50.95
N PRO A 335 30.55 -18.71 -51.74
CA PRO A 335 31.30 -17.88 -52.68
C PRO A 335 30.47 -17.31 -53.83
N ASP A 336 29.38 -18.00 -54.20
CA ASP A 336 28.49 -17.60 -55.28
C ASP A 336 27.37 -16.65 -54.84
N ARG A 337 27.24 -16.37 -53.51
CA ARG A 337 26.20 -15.54 -52.98
C ARG A 337 26.75 -14.19 -52.51
N ARG A 338 26.05 -13.13 -52.87
CA ARG A 338 26.40 -11.75 -52.51
C ARG A 338 25.25 -11.13 -51.71
N TRP A 339 25.60 -10.57 -50.53
CA TRP A 339 24.65 -9.87 -49.70
C TRP A 339 24.80 -8.37 -49.90
N LYS A 340 23.68 -7.66 -50.10
CA LYS A 340 23.64 -6.22 -50.14
C LYS A 340 23.54 -5.68 -48.72
N GLY A 341 24.45 -4.76 -48.38
CA GLY A 341 24.45 -4.10 -47.10
C GLY A 341 24.55 -2.59 -47.23
N ARG A 342 24.46 -1.91 -46.11
CA ARG A 342 24.69 -0.47 -46.01
C ARG A 342 25.53 -0.17 -44.79
N ILE A 343 26.43 0.82 -44.89
CA ILE A 343 27.22 1.29 -43.76
C ILE A 343 26.25 1.98 -42.77
N SER A 344 26.06 1.38 -41.60
CA SER A 344 25.17 1.87 -40.56
C SER A 344 25.89 2.64 -39.44
N PHE A 345 27.21 2.41 -39.32
CA PHE A 345 28.01 3.02 -38.27
C PHE A 345 29.49 3.11 -38.70
N ILE A 346 30.13 4.22 -38.34
CA ILE A 346 31.57 4.46 -38.46
C ILE A 346 32.04 4.97 -37.10
N SER A 347 33.02 4.28 -36.49
CA SER A 347 33.57 4.67 -35.19
C SER A 347 34.23 6.04 -35.28
N SER A 348 34.04 6.88 -34.29
CA SER A 348 34.74 8.15 -34.09
C SER A 348 36.12 7.97 -33.41
N GLU A 349 36.36 6.79 -32.85
CA GLU A 349 37.61 6.45 -32.16
C GLU A 349 38.37 5.39 -32.94
N ALA A 350 39.69 5.59 -33.05
CA ALA A 350 40.57 4.62 -33.67
C ALA A 350 40.77 3.43 -32.74
N GLU A 351 40.80 2.25 -33.33
CA GLU A 351 41.15 1.00 -32.64
C GLU A 351 42.48 0.45 -33.18
N PHE A 352 43.22 -0.21 -32.32
CA PHE A 352 44.44 -0.93 -32.78
C PHE A 352 44.04 -2.32 -33.27
N THR A 353 44.57 -2.74 -34.42
CA THR A 353 44.33 -4.10 -34.88
C THR A 353 44.87 -5.11 -33.85
N PRO A 354 44.07 -6.13 -33.50
CA PRO A 354 44.48 -7.11 -32.46
C PRO A 354 45.56 -8.12 -32.97
N ARG A 355 46.47 -7.69 -33.85
CA ARG A 355 47.60 -8.53 -34.25
C ARG A 355 48.73 -8.33 -33.25
N SER A 356 49.22 -9.45 -32.72
CA SER A 356 50.48 -9.51 -31.97
C SER A 356 51.64 -9.26 -32.94
N VAL A 357 52.05 -8.01 -33.08
CA VAL A 357 53.05 -7.58 -34.06
C VAL A 357 54.36 -7.29 -33.37
N GLN A 358 55.45 -7.87 -33.87
CA GLN A 358 56.76 -7.78 -33.27
C GLN A 358 57.65 -6.68 -33.94
N THR A 359 57.20 -5.99 -35.00
CA THR A 359 57.98 -4.97 -35.72
C THR A 359 57.41 -3.57 -35.53
N PHE A 360 58.27 -2.55 -35.50
CA PHE A 360 57.95 -1.16 -35.19
C PHE A 360 57.07 -0.50 -36.30
N GLU A 361 57.21 -0.97 -37.56
CA GLU A 361 56.44 -0.41 -38.70
C GLU A 361 54.99 -0.86 -38.76
N GLU A 362 54.62 -1.98 -38.14
CA GLU A 362 53.28 -2.52 -38.11
C GLU A 362 52.45 -2.01 -36.89
N ARG A 363 53.03 -1.25 -35.96
CA ARG A 363 52.39 -0.71 -34.75
C ARG A 363 51.55 0.53 -35.00
N THR A 364 51.55 1.11 -36.19
CA THR A 364 51.02 2.44 -36.46
C THR A 364 49.77 2.47 -37.37
N ASN A 365 49.25 1.31 -37.78
CA ASN A 365 48.04 1.31 -38.59
C ASN A 365 46.82 1.44 -37.68
N LEU A 366 46.36 2.68 -37.55
CA LEU A 366 45.07 3.04 -36.92
C LEU A 366 43.95 2.56 -37.85
N VAL A 367 43.03 1.78 -37.28
CA VAL A 367 41.85 1.30 -37.98
C VAL A 367 40.60 1.82 -37.29
N TYR A 368 39.59 2.06 -38.07
CA TYR A 368 38.29 2.49 -37.56
C TYR A 368 37.27 1.39 -37.78
N ARG A 369 36.53 1.05 -36.72
CA ARG A 369 35.49 0.05 -36.81
C ARG A 369 34.30 0.61 -37.58
N ILE A 370 33.78 -0.16 -38.52
CA ILE A 370 32.54 0.12 -39.23
C ILE A 370 31.56 -1.04 -39.03
N LYS A 371 30.28 -0.71 -39.11
CA LYS A 371 29.21 -1.71 -39.20
C LYS A 371 28.52 -1.58 -40.54
N VAL A 372 28.40 -2.70 -41.24
CA VAL A 372 27.62 -2.83 -42.46
C VAL A 372 26.39 -3.68 -42.14
N GLN A 373 25.24 -3.06 -42.10
CA GLN A 373 23.97 -3.72 -41.85
C GLN A 373 23.60 -4.64 -43.01
N LEU A 374 23.19 -5.87 -42.70
CA LEU A 374 22.80 -6.89 -43.66
C LEU A 374 21.42 -7.44 -43.31
N ASP A 375 20.67 -7.83 -44.33
CA ASP A 375 19.42 -8.58 -44.14
C ASP A 375 19.72 -10.07 -44.24
N ASN A 376 19.20 -10.84 -43.26
CA ASN A 376 19.41 -12.29 -43.18
C ASN A 376 18.07 -13.04 -43.02
N PRO A 377 17.15 -12.91 -43.97
CA PRO A 377 15.83 -13.52 -43.86
C PRO A 377 15.86 -15.06 -43.76
N ASP A 378 16.87 -15.67 -44.39
CA ASP A 378 17.04 -17.13 -44.42
C ASP A 378 17.77 -17.67 -43.17
N GLY A 379 18.30 -16.78 -42.30
CA GLY A 379 19.11 -17.18 -41.11
C GLY A 379 20.43 -17.90 -41.45
N VAL A 380 20.94 -17.70 -42.66
CA VAL A 380 22.16 -18.37 -43.14
C VAL A 380 23.44 -17.75 -42.54
N LEU A 381 23.41 -16.42 -42.35
CA LEU A 381 24.52 -15.71 -41.74
C LEU A 381 24.51 -15.97 -40.24
N LYS A 382 25.62 -16.47 -39.72
CA LYS A 382 25.78 -16.78 -38.28
C LYS A 382 26.84 -15.87 -37.67
N PRO A 383 26.69 -15.51 -36.39
CA PRO A 383 27.71 -14.73 -35.69
C PRO A 383 29.07 -15.45 -35.71
N GLY A 384 30.14 -14.67 -35.85
CA GLY A 384 31.50 -15.18 -35.96
C GLY A 384 31.94 -15.61 -37.35
N MET A 385 31.08 -15.67 -38.36
CA MET A 385 31.47 -15.98 -39.72
C MET A 385 32.40 -14.89 -40.30
N PRO A 386 33.59 -15.21 -40.83
CA PRO A 386 34.42 -14.26 -41.55
C PRO A 386 33.71 -13.83 -42.84
N ALA A 387 33.81 -12.57 -43.15
CA ALA A 387 33.17 -11.98 -44.34
C ALA A 387 33.96 -10.76 -44.82
N ASP A 388 33.96 -10.60 -46.13
CA ASP A 388 34.61 -9.47 -46.82
C ASP A 388 33.54 -8.52 -47.38
N ALA A 389 33.77 -7.23 -47.29
CA ALA A 389 32.92 -6.21 -47.89
C ALA A 389 33.68 -5.43 -48.95
N VAL A 390 33.04 -5.18 -50.06
CA VAL A 390 33.50 -4.29 -51.10
C VAL A 390 32.61 -3.05 -51.12
N ILE A 391 33.20 -1.89 -50.95
CA ILE A 391 32.58 -0.59 -50.97
C ILE A 391 33.09 0.20 -52.15
N GLU A 392 32.26 0.81 -52.96
CA GLU A 392 32.65 1.74 -54.00
C GLU A 392 33.03 3.07 -53.35
N ALA A 393 34.27 3.52 -53.51
CA ALA A 393 34.73 4.78 -52.94
C ALA A 393 33.83 5.94 -53.38
N ALA A 394 33.43 6.76 -52.46
CA ALA A 394 32.75 8.02 -52.79
C ALA A 394 33.73 8.94 -53.53
N PRO A 395 33.28 9.66 -54.60
CA PRO A 395 34.13 10.55 -55.32
C PRO A 395 34.62 11.72 -54.50
#